data_3ed2af28dfc6fefe37e4c10bd44d2841
#
_entry.id   3ed2af28dfc6fefe37e4c10bd44d2841
#
_cell.length_a   1.000
_cell.length_b   1.000
_cell.length_c   1.000
_cell.angle_alpha   90.00
_cell.angle_beta   90.00
_cell.angle_gamma   90.00
#
_symmetry.space_group_name_H-M   'P 1'
#
loop_
_entity.id
_entity.type
_entity.pdbx_description
1 polymer ?
#
loop_
_entity_poly.entity_id
_entity_poly.type
_entity_poly.pdbx_seq_one_letter_code
_entity_poly.pdbx_strand_id
1 'polypeptide(L)'
;MKPETLELLACPTCHEGLRPQGKASGSIQSGSLACNTCSKEFPIEEGIPHFIRYEELTGLNRRFARLYDWFSYVYFPVSKLAYGLIGGEESSRREVLDRLAPKQGKVLEVSIGPGVNLPYLVGAPGVDEVYGLDISLGQLRRCRSFCRKRGWSVDLFLGNAEELPFADESFASVFHIGGINFFNDKKKAIEEMIRIAQPAAKIIIVDENERGARLYAATIPGFRRIFKGERETVTAPLEFVPPEMTDVRLTDVWRGWGYCLEFCKP
;
A
#
# COMPACT_ATOMS: atom_id res chain seq x y z
N MET A 1 -1.81 2.91 17.10
CA MET A 1 -1.79 4.17 16.33
C MET A 1 -1.40 5.32 17.25
N LYS A 2 -0.57 6.24 16.78
CA LYS A 2 -0.19 7.46 17.51
C LYS A 2 -1.37 8.45 17.51
N PRO A 3 -1.52 9.30 18.54
CA PRO A 3 -2.56 10.33 18.54
C PRO A 3 -2.43 11.36 17.40
N GLU A 4 -1.20 11.73 17.06
CA GLU A 4 -0.88 12.71 15.99
C GLU A 4 -1.32 12.21 14.61
N THR A 5 -1.43 10.91 14.44
CA THR A 5 -1.89 10.28 13.18
C THR A 5 -3.36 10.60 12.89
N LEU A 6 -4.16 10.96 13.91
CA LEU A 6 -5.56 11.36 13.71
C LEU A 6 -5.73 12.56 12.76
N GLU A 7 -4.77 13.48 12.77
CA GLU A 7 -4.77 14.67 11.91
C GLU A 7 -4.63 14.34 10.42
N LEU A 8 -4.07 13.16 10.11
CA LEU A 8 -3.92 12.68 8.74
C LEU A 8 -5.16 11.92 8.22
N LEU A 9 -6.06 11.53 9.15
CA LEU A 9 -7.16 10.65 8.79
C LEU A 9 -8.38 11.41 8.31
N ALA A 10 -8.97 10.91 7.23
CA ALA A 10 -10.26 11.34 6.72
C ALA A 10 -11.18 10.13 6.47
N CYS A 11 -12.47 10.38 6.45
CA CYS A 11 -13.47 9.37 6.13
C CYS A 11 -13.29 8.92 4.66
N PRO A 12 -13.10 7.63 4.36
CA PRO A 12 -12.90 7.18 2.98
C PRO A 12 -14.15 7.37 2.09
N THR A 13 -15.29 7.73 2.69
CA THR A 13 -16.54 7.91 1.95
C THR A 13 -16.84 9.36 1.57
N CYS A 14 -16.52 10.31 2.46
CA CYS A 14 -16.87 11.74 2.26
C CYS A 14 -15.68 12.68 2.47
N HIS A 15 -14.49 12.14 2.75
CA HIS A 15 -13.22 12.83 2.98
C HIS A 15 -13.22 13.83 4.15
N GLU A 16 -14.26 13.83 4.97
CA GLU A 16 -14.37 14.67 6.16
C GLU A 16 -13.58 14.09 7.34
N GLY A 17 -13.20 14.96 8.27
CA GLY A 17 -12.38 14.59 9.42
C GLY A 17 -13.02 13.53 10.32
N LEU A 18 -12.19 12.77 10.99
CA LEU A 18 -12.56 11.72 11.92
C LEU A 18 -12.30 12.15 13.36
N ARG A 19 -13.14 11.70 14.28
CA ARG A 19 -12.97 11.91 15.73
C ARG A 19 -12.89 10.57 16.45
N PRO A 20 -12.04 10.42 17.46
CA PRO A 20 -12.01 9.21 18.30
C PRO A 20 -13.27 9.15 19.17
N GLN A 21 -13.84 7.95 19.29
CA GLN A 21 -14.90 7.65 20.26
C GLN A 21 -14.25 7.05 21.52
N GLY A 22 -14.38 7.76 22.64
CA GLY A 22 -13.80 7.36 23.91
C GLY A 22 -12.54 8.16 24.30
N LYS A 23 -12.03 7.89 25.51
CA LYS A 23 -10.83 8.59 26.04
C LYS A 23 -9.57 7.99 25.43
N ALA A 24 -8.89 8.75 24.58
CA ALA A 24 -7.54 8.43 24.13
C ALA A 24 -6.52 8.99 25.13
N SER A 25 -5.84 8.12 25.87
CA SER A 25 -4.65 8.49 26.64
C SER A 25 -3.47 7.70 26.11
N GLY A 26 -2.51 8.38 25.49
CA GLY A 26 -1.36 7.73 24.85
C GLY A 26 -1.69 7.05 23.53
N SER A 27 -0.93 6.00 23.16
CA SER A 27 -1.14 5.25 21.90
C SER A 27 -2.53 4.61 21.86
N ILE A 28 -3.28 4.85 20.78
CA ILE A 28 -4.65 4.36 20.59
C ILE A 28 -4.59 2.90 20.13
N GLN A 29 -4.93 1.97 21.04
CA GLN A 29 -4.89 0.53 20.79
C GLN A 29 -6.26 -0.07 20.47
N SER A 30 -7.35 0.55 20.96
CA SER A 30 -8.73 0.10 20.79
C SER A 30 -9.69 1.27 20.86
N GLY A 31 -10.91 1.08 20.38
CA GLY A 31 -11.97 2.08 20.31
C GLY A 31 -12.56 2.17 18.93
N SER A 32 -13.07 3.30 18.54
CA SER A 32 -13.51 3.58 17.17
C SER A 32 -13.25 5.03 16.77
N LEU A 33 -13.24 5.26 15.47
CA LEU A 33 -13.25 6.58 14.85
C LEU A 33 -14.63 6.81 14.25
N ALA A 34 -15.23 7.98 14.46
CA ALA A 34 -16.49 8.35 13.84
C ALA A 34 -16.28 9.53 12.87
N CYS A 35 -16.92 9.46 11.72
CA CYS A 35 -16.95 10.56 10.78
C CYS A 35 -17.81 11.71 11.32
N ASN A 36 -17.31 12.93 11.20
CA ASN A 36 -18.02 14.12 11.67
C ASN A 36 -19.29 14.41 10.86
N THR A 37 -19.38 13.95 9.61
CA THR A 37 -20.44 14.29 8.65
C THR A 37 -21.36 13.12 8.36
N CYS A 38 -20.85 11.98 7.90
CA CYS A 38 -21.69 10.85 7.48
C CYS A 38 -21.98 9.83 8.59
N SER A 39 -21.47 10.06 9.79
CA SER A 39 -21.65 9.21 10.98
C SER A 39 -21.17 7.75 10.84
N LYS A 40 -20.39 7.42 9.81
CA LYS A 40 -19.75 6.11 9.70
C LYS A 40 -18.74 5.92 10.82
N GLU A 41 -18.72 4.71 11.37
CA GLU A 41 -17.79 4.33 12.43
C GLU A 41 -16.82 3.26 11.96
N PHE A 42 -15.56 3.42 12.38
CA PHE A 42 -14.43 2.58 12.02
C PHE A 42 -13.78 2.05 13.31
N PRO A 43 -13.87 0.75 13.60
CA PRO A 43 -13.26 0.19 14.80
C PRO A 43 -11.74 0.24 14.74
N ILE A 44 -11.11 0.35 15.90
CA ILE A 44 -9.67 0.23 16.07
C ILE A 44 -9.41 -1.03 16.86
N GLU A 45 -8.72 -1.99 16.26
CA GLU A 45 -8.31 -3.23 16.89
C GLU A 45 -6.79 -3.33 16.90
N GLU A 46 -6.23 -3.59 18.08
CA GLU A 46 -4.79 -3.75 18.23
C GLU A 46 -3.96 -2.57 17.65
N GLY A 47 -4.50 -1.35 17.69
CA GLY A 47 -3.87 -0.15 17.16
C GLY A 47 -3.99 0.03 15.65
N ILE A 48 -4.75 -0.82 14.96
CA ILE A 48 -5.03 -0.75 13.52
C ILE A 48 -6.47 -0.28 13.34
N PRO A 49 -6.74 0.90 12.76
CA PRO A 49 -8.07 1.31 12.34
C PRO A 49 -8.54 0.47 11.14
N HIS A 50 -9.79 0.04 11.17
CA HIS A 50 -10.42 -0.76 10.13
C HIS A 50 -11.38 0.11 9.32
N PHE A 51 -10.97 0.56 8.15
CA PHE A 51 -11.76 1.39 7.26
C PHE A 51 -12.60 0.58 6.27
N ILE A 52 -12.41 -0.72 6.23
CA ILE A 52 -13.19 -1.66 5.42
C ILE A 52 -13.69 -2.81 6.27
N ARG A 53 -14.79 -3.42 5.82
CA ARG A 53 -15.28 -4.71 6.28
C ARG A 53 -15.20 -5.72 5.15
N TYR A 54 -14.78 -6.95 5.42
CA TYR A 54 -14.64 -7.98 4.38
C TYR A 54 -15.96 -8.27 3.64
N GLU A 55 -17.09 -8.07 4.29
CA GLU A 55 -18.42 -8.26 3.72
C GLU A 55 -18.75 -7.22 2.65
N GLU A 56 -18.18 -6.03 2.77
CA GLU A 56 -18.38 -4.90 1.86
C GLU A 56 -17.46 -4.98 0.63
N LEU A 57 -16.40 -5.78 0.70
CA LEU A 57 -15.49 -5.97 -0.43
C LEU A 57 -16.17 -6.78 -1.55
N THR A 58 -15.92 -6.36 -2.78
CA THR A 58 -16.44 -7.00 -4.00
C THR A 58 -15.31 -7.38 -4.94
N GLY A 59 -15.61 -8.12 -6.01
CA GLY A 59 -14.71 -8.40 -7.11
C GLY A 59 -13.36 -9.00 -6.71
N LEU A 60 -12.31 -8.50 -7.32
CA LEU A 60 -10.92 -8.91 -7.08
C LEU A 60 -10.47 -8.57 -5.67
N ASN A 61 -10.83 -7.39 -5.15
CA ASN A 61 -10.48 -6.94 -3.81
C ASN A 61 -10.92 -7.96 -2.74
N ARG A 62 -12.17 -8.45 -2.80
CA ARG A 62 -12.67 -9.50 -1.88
C ARG A 62 -11.92 -10.81 -2.01
N ARG A 63 -11.63 -11.21 -3.24
CA ARG A 63 -10.91 -12.47 -3.53
C ARG A 63 -9.49 -12.41 -3.02
N PHE A 64 -8.78 -11.31 -3.30
CA PHE A 64 -7.38 -11.16 -2.93
C PHE A 64 -7.17 -10.87 -1.45
N ALA A 65 -8.05 -10.11 -0.77
CA ALA A 65 -7.98 -9.92 0.68
C ALA A 65 -7.94 -11.27 1.41
N ARG A 66 -8.85 -12.21 1.08
CA ARG A 66 -8.88 -13.56 1.68
C ARG A 66 -7.67 -14.41 1.30
N LEU A 67 -7.22 -14.30 0.04
CA LEU A 67 -6.04 -15.04 -0.43
C LEU A 67 -4.79 -14.59 0.30
N TYR A 68 -4.57 -13.28 0.43
CA TYR A 68 -3.41 -12.72 1.12
C TYR A 68 -3.41 -12.98 2.62
N ASP A 69 -4.58 -13.04 3.27
CA ASP A 69 -4.68 -13.48 4.65
C ASP A 69 -4.08 -14.88 4.84
N TRP A 70 -4.48 -15.83 3.97
CA TRP A 70 -3.92 -17.19 3.99
C TRP A 70 -2.46 -17.22 3.54
N PHE A 71 -2.12 -16.54 2.43
CA PHE A 71 -0.78 -16.50 1.87
C PHE A 71 0.24 -15.81 2.77
N SER A 72 -0.22 -14.96 3.68
CA SER A 72 0.63 -14.28 4.66
C SER A 72 1.56 -15.23 5.41
N TYR A 73 1.18 -16.50 5.58
CA TYR A 73 2.00 -17.52 6.28
C TYR A 73 3.20 -18.01 5.48
N VAL A 74 3.12 -17.99 4.17
CA VAL A 74 4.16 -18.51 3.25
C VAL A 74 4.84 -17.40 2.44
N TYR A 75 4.46 -16.15 2.64
CA TYR A 75 4.94 -15.02 1.85
C TYR A 75 6.47 -14.91 1.83
N PHE A 76 7.12 -14.90 3.01
CA PHE A 76 8.56 -14.71 3.10
C PHE A 76 9.42 -15.74 2.35
N PRO A 77 9.21 -17.07 2.51
CA PRO A 77 10.00 -18.03 1.77
C PRO A 77 9.77 -17.97 0.26
N VAL A 78 8.53 -17.73 -0.17
CA VAL A 78 8.18 -17.65 -1.60
C VAL A 78 8.76 -16.37 -2.23
N SER A 79 8.63 -15.23 -1.58
CA SER A 79 9.18 -13.96 -2.08
C SER A 79 10.71 -14.03 -2.19
N LYS A 80 11.40 -14.59 -1.19
CA LYS A 80 12.86 -14.75 -1.21
C LYS A 80 13.34 -15.58 -2.40
N LEU A 81 12.62 -16.66 -2.73
CA LEU A 81 12.93 -17.47 -3.91
C LEU A 81 12.72 -16.68 -5.20
N ALA A 82 11.60 -15.97 -5.33
CA ALA A 82 11.29 -15.15 -6.50
C ALA A 82 12.32 -14.03 -6.71
N TYR A 83 12.68 -13.30 -5.64
CA TYR A 83 13.72 -12.26 -5.72
C TYR A 83 15.10 -12.82 -6.07
N GLY A 84 15.42 -14.06 -5.70
CA GLY A 84 16.66 -14.73 -6.13
C GLY A 84 16.82 -14.79 -7.66
N LEU A 85 15.72 -14.94 -8.39
CA LEU A 85 15.71 -14.99 -9.86
C LEU A 85 15.95 -13.62 -10.52
N ILE A 86 15.60 -12.52 -9.85
CA ILE A 86 15.65 -11.16 -10.40
C ILE A 86 16.83 -10.31 -9.88
N GLY A 87 17.77 -10.93 -9.19
CA GLY A 87 19.00 -10.26 -8.76
C GLY A 87 19.16 -10.09 -7.26
N GLY A 88 18.28 -10.68 -6.48
CA GLY A 88 18.27 -10.61 -5.02
C GLY A 88 17.30 -9.61 -4.47
N GLU A 89 16.81 -9.87 -3.25
CA GLU A 89 15.78 -9.06 -2.62
C GLU A 89 16.25 -7.63 -2.35
N GLU A 90 17.42 -7.46 -1.76
CA GLU A 90 17.96 -6.15 -1.42
C GLU A 90 18.16 -5.26 -2.65
N SER A 91 18.83 -5.78 -3.69
CA SER A 91 19.08 -5.03 -4.92
C SER A 91 17.79 -4.62 -5.61
N SER A 92 16.82 -5.53 -5.70
CA SER A 92 15.53 -5.27 -6.36
C SER A 92 14.68 -4.25 -5.61
N ARG A 93 14.74 -4.23 -4.26
CA ARG A 93 14.02 -3.24 -3.45
C ARG A 93 14.68 -1.87 -3.51
N ARG A 94 16.02 -1.81 -3.40
CA ARG A 94 16.76 -0.54 -3.53
C ARG A 94 16.58 0.08 -4.91
N GLU A 95 16.59 -0.71 -5.99
CA GLU A 95 16.32 -0.24 -7.36
C GLU A 95 15.07 0.63 -7.46
N VAL A 96 14.06 0.34 -6.63
CA VAL A 96 12.80 1.09 -6.58
C VAL A 96 12.80 2.16 -5.46
N LEU A 97 13.15 1.76 -4.24
CA LEU A 97 12.99 2.64 -3.07
C LEU A 97 13.97 3.81 -3.07
N ASP A 98 15.16 3.66 -3.65
CA ASP A 98 16.12 4.76 -3.80
C ASP A 98 15.59 5.85 -4.76
N ARG A 99 14.59 5.55 -5.61
CA ARG A 99 13.92 6.51 -6.48
C ARG A 99 12.91 7.39 -5.75
N LEU A 100 12.41 6.97 -4.58
CA LEU A 100 11.50 7.78 -3.78
C LEU A 100 12.11 9.12 -3.43
N ALA A 101 13.43 9.16 -3.11
CA ALA A 101 14.19 10.35 -2.76
C ALA A 101 13.32 11.41 -2.02
N PRO A 102 12.66 11.05 -0.91
CA PRO A 102 11.68 11.92 -0.30
C PRO A 102 12.39 13.21 0.16
N LYS A 103 11.81 14.32 -0.20
CA LYS A 103 12.05 15.56 0.53
C LYS A 103 11.47 15.31 1.92
N GLN A 104 12.20 15.60 2.98
CA GLN A 104 11.83 15.37 4.39
C GLN A 104 10.32 15.33 4.62
N GLY A 105 9.80 14.21 5.19
CA GLY A 105 8.37 14.09 5.45
C GLY A 105 7.85 12.66 5.65
N LYS A 106 6.54 12.55 5.60
CA LYS A 106 5.78 11.31 5.80
C LYS A 106 5.70 10.51 4.51
N VAL A 107 5.93 9.20 4.61
CA VAL A 107 5.86 8.27 3.48
C VAL A 107 4.75 7.25 3.71
N LEU A 108 3.88 7.06 2.72
CA LEU A 108 2.87 6.01 2.74
C LEU A 108 3.22 4.89 1.75
N GLU A 109 3.21 3.66 2.25
CA GLU A 109 3.18 2.46 1.42
C GLU A 109 1.74 1.94 1.30
N VAL A 110 1.20 1.96 0.09
CA VAL A 110 -0.10 1.36 -0.25
C VAL A 110 0.12 -0.12 -0.59
N SER A 111 -0.62 -1.02 0.05
CA SER A 111 -0.40 -2.48 0.03
C SER A 111 0.94 -2.88 0.68
N ILE A 112 1.16 -2.40 1.91
CA ILE A 112 2.41 -2.64 2.65
C ILE A 112 2.73 -4.12 2.89
N GLY A 113 1.72 -4.99 2.84
CA GLY A 113 1.88 -6.39 3.12
C GLY A 113 2.47 -6.66 4.52
N PRO A 114 3.44 -7.57 4.63
CA PRO A 114 4.08 -7.88 5.91
C PRO A 114 5.23 -6.90 6.28
N GLY A 115 5.37 -5.78 5.56
CA GLY A 115 6.35 -4.73 5.84
C GLY A 115 7.76 -5.00 5.33
N VAL A 116 7.90 -5.71 4.24
CA VAL A 116 9.21 -6.13 3.68
C VAL A 116 10.08 -4.98 3.19
N ASN A 117 9.47 -3.82 2.88
CA ASN A 117 10.17 -2.61 2.46
C ASN A 117 10.64 -1.74 3.65
N LEU A 118 10.06 -1.92 4.83
CA LEU A 118 10.37 -1.11 6.02
C LEU A 118 11.86 -1.05 6.41
N PRO A 119 12.67 -2.13 6.25
CA PRO A 119 14.11 -2.06 6.52
C PRO A 119 14.88 -1.02 5.70
N TYR A 120 14.34 -0.60 4.58
CA TYR A 120 14.93 0.38 3.66
C TYR A 120 14.37 1.79 3.83
N LEU A 121 13.29 1.92 4.60
CA LEU A 121 12.55 3.18 4.78
C LEU A 121 12.72 3.76 6.18
N VAL A 122 12.60 2.92 7.21
CA VAL A 122 12.66 3.39 8.60
C VAL A 122 14.08 3.87 8.91
N GLY A 123 14.21 5.19 9.18
CA GLY A 123 15.50 5.84 9.42
C GLY A 123 16.28 6.19 8.16
N ALA A 124 15.67 6.04 6.97
CA ALA A 124 16.30 6.49 5.73
C ALA A 124 16.32 8.03 5.65
N PRO A 125 17.33 8.63 5.00
CA PRO A 125 17.40 10.08 4.83
C PRO A 125 16.14 10.65 4.17
N GLY A 126 15.56 11.70 4.75
CA GLY A 126 14.35 12.34 4.26
C GLY A 126 13.03 11.63 4.62
N VAL A 127 13.09 10.49 5.31
CA VAL A 127 11.90 9.78 5.81
C VAL A 127 11.74 10.09 7.30
N ASP A 128 10.75 10.91 7.65
CA ASP A 128 10.46 11.23 9.06
C ASP A 128 9.61 10.13 9.69
N GLU A 129 8.56 9.71 8.99
CA GLU A 129 7.63 8.69 9.43
C GLU A 129 7.17 7.81 8.27
N VAL A 130 6.94 6.54 8.57
CA VAL A 130 6.39 5.57 7.62
C VAL A 130 5.01 5.12 8.06
N TYR A 131 4.09 5.08 7.11
CA TYR A 131 2.72 4.65 7.26
C TYR A 131 2.44 3.51 6.27
N GLY A 132 1.54 2.60 6.64
CA GLY A 132 1.20 1.49 5.75
C GLY A 132 -0.27 1.15 5.73
N LEU A 133 -0.83 0.98 4.54
CA LEU A 133 -2.19 0.52 4.35
C LEU A 133 -2.18 -0.82 3.62
N ASP A 134 -3.06 -1.71 4.02
CA ASP A 134 -3.29 -2.98 3.32
C ASP A 134 -4.75 -3.42 3.43
N ILE A 135 -5.21 -4.19 2.46
CA ILE A 135 -6.55 -4.77 2.44
C ILE A 135 -6.65 -6.06 3.27
N SER A 136 -5.51 -6.66 3.62
CA SER A 136 -5.39 -7.91 4.36
C SER A 136 -5.01 -7.66 5.83
N LEU A 137 -5.90 -7.97 6.74
CA LEU A 137 -5.61 -7.90 8.18
C LEU A 137 -4.50 -8.87 8.60
N GLY A 138 -4.44 -10.05 7.97
CA GLY A 138 -3.39 -11.03 8.21
C GLY A 138 -1.99 -10.49 7.89
N GLN A 139 -1.84 -9.76 6.78
CA GLN A 139 -0.60 -9.09 6.41
C GLN A 139 -0.24 -7.99 7.41
N LEU A 140 -1.19 -7.13 7.77
CA LEU A 140 -0.97 -6.05 8.73
C LEU A 140 -0.56 -6.55 10.11
N ARG A 141 -1.15 -7.64 10.61
CA ARG A 141 -0.75 -8.26 11.87
C ARG A 141 0.69 -8.77 11.84
N ARG A 142 1.14 -9.29 10.68
CA ARG A 142 2.55 -9.68 10.49
C ARG A 142 3.47 -8.48 10.43
N CYS A 143 3.10 -7.46 9.68
CA CYS A 143 3.83 -6.19 9.61
C CYS A 143 4.00 -5.60 11.02
N ARG A 144 2.94 -5.53 11.80
CA ARG A 144 3.00 -5.05 13.19
C ARG A 144 3.92 -5.90 14.07
N SER A 145 3.85 -7.23 13.96
CA SER A 145 4.76 -8.12 14.69
C SER A 145 6.22 -7.90 14.29
N PHE A 146 6.46 -7.65 13.01
CA PHE A 146 7.78 -7.36 12.47
C PHE A 146 8.32 -6.02 13.02
N CYS A 147 7.50 -4.96 13.01
CA CYS A 147 7.84 -3.65 13.59
C CYS A 147 8.14 -3.75 15.09
N ARG A 148 7.27 -4.43 15.86
CA ARG A 148 7.48 -4.60 17.30
C ARG A 148 8.80 -5.28 17.65
N LYS A 149 9.19 -6.31 16.91
CA LYS A 149 10.48 -7.02 17.11
C LYS A 149 11.69 -6.14 16.85
N ARG A 150 11.55 -5.08 16.07
CA ARG A 150 12.61 -4.13 15.71
C ARG A 150 12.54 -2.80 16.45
N GLY A 151 11.54 -2.59 17.28
CA GLY A 151 11.31 -1.32 17.96
C GLY A 151 10.90 -0.19 17.01
N TRP A 152 10.33 -0.51 15.83
CA TRP A 152 9.88 0.48 14.87
C TRP A 152 8.47 0.96 15.17
N SER A 153 8.27 2.27 15.03
CA SER A 153 6.96 2.91 15.18
C SER A 153 6.39 3.21 13.79
N VAL A 154 5.53 2.32 13.30
CA VAL A 154 4.83 2.43 12.02
C VAL A 154 3.34 2.30 12.28
N ASP A 155 2.54 3.27 11.83
CA ASP A 155 1.09 3.18 11.92
C ASP A 155 0.52 2.46 10.71
N LEU A 156 -0.37 1.51 10.97
CA LEU A 156 -0.93 0.58 9.99
C LEU A 156 -2.45 0.74 9.92
N PHE A 157 -3.01 0.60 8.71
CA PHE A 157 -4.43 0.81 8.43
C PHE A 157 -5.00 -0.32 7.59
N LEU A 158 -6.11 -0.89 8.01
CA LEU A 158 -6.89 -1.82 7.19
C LEU A 158 -7.82 -1.01 6.27
N GLY A 159 -7.52 -0.99 4.97
CA GLY A 159 -8.23 -0.13 4.02
C GLY A 159 -8.11 -0.60 2.57
N ASN A 160 -8.91 0.04 1.71
CA ASN A 160 -8.88 -0.15 0.28
C ASN A 160 -8.11 1.00 -0.39
N ALA A 161 -7.20 0.68 -1.30
CA ALA A 161 -6.45 1.68 -2.07
C ALA A 161 -7.33 2.58 -2.95
N GLU A 162 -8.52 2.10 -3.30
CA GLU A 162 -9.51 2.84 -4.09
C GLU A 162 -10.32 3.86 -3.25
N GLU A 163 -10.13 3.87 -1.93
CA GLU A 163 -10.80 4.75 -0.96
C GLU A 163 -9.87 4.96 0.23
N LEU A 164 -8.80 5.75 0.03
CA LEU A 164 -7.78 5.95 1.05
C LEU A 164 -8.29 6.80 2.21
N PRO A 165 -8.11 6.35 3.47
CA PRO A 165 -8.66 7.01 4.65
C PRO A 165 -7.78 8.15 5.15
N PHE A 166 -7.25 8.96 4.24
CA PHE A 166 -6.35 10.06 4.56
C PHE A 166 -6.86 11.38 3.99
N ALA A 167 -6.55 12.46 4.69
CA ALA A 167 -6.81 13.81 4.21
C ALA A 167 -5.97 14.12 2.97
N ASP A 168 -6.40 15.10 2.19
CA ASP A 168 -5.65 15.60 1.06
C ASP A 168 -4.26 16.07 1.48
N GLU A 169 -3.28 15.92 0.61
CA GLU A 169 -1.94 16.46 0.78
C GLU A 169 -1.22 16.06 2.09
N SER A 170 -1.47 14.83 2.55
CA SER A 170 -0.94 14.30 3.82
C SER A 170 0.49 13.76 3.74
N PHE A 171 0.95 13.32 2.56
CA PHE A 171 2.20 12.56 2.42
C PHE A 171 3.20 13.21 1.46
N ALA A 172 4.46 13.29 1.88
CA ALA A 172 5.58 13.78 1.06
C ALA A 172 5.99 12.78 -0.04
N SER A 173 5.66 11.50 0.12
CA SER A 173 5.80 10.48 -0.90
C SER A 173 4.76 9.37 -0.70
N VAL A 174 4.23 8.85 -1.80
CA VAL A 174 3.28 7.73 -1.81
C VAL A 174 3.78 6.68 -2.78
N PHE A 175 3.82 5.42 -2.36
CA PHE A 175 4.24 4.37 -3.27
C PHE A 175 3.45 3.07 -3.08
N HIS A 176 3.47 2.25 -4.14
CA HIS A 176 2.88 0.93 -4.21
C HIS A 176 3.84 -0.04 -4.90
N ILE A 177 4.08 -1.20 -4.30
CA ILE A 177 4.91 -2.26 -4.89
C ILE A 177 4.18 -3.60 -4.85
N GLY A 178 3.75 -4.05 -6.02
CA GLY A 178 3.11 -5.35 -6.25
C GLY A 178 1.62 -5.40 -5.89
N GLY A 179 0.78 -5.77 -6.83
CA GLY A 179 -0.64 -6.04 -6.64
C GLY A 179 -1.61 -5.03 -7.23
N ILE A 180 -1.17 -3.95 -7.91
CA ILE A 180 -2.11 -3.01 -8.55
C ILE A 180 -2.96 -3.71 -9.63
N ASN A 181 -2.44 -4.77 -10.22
CA ASN A 181 -3.14 -5.58 -11.20
C ASN A 181 -4.34 -6.35 -10.62
N PHE A 182 -4.49 -6.37 -9.30
CA PHE A 182 -5.58 -7.02 -8.57
C PHE A 182 -6.61 -6.04 -7.98
N PHE A 183 -6.45 -4.74 -8.22
CA PHE A 183 -7.42 -3.75 -7.82
C PHE A 183 -8.65 -3.82 -8.72
N ASN A 184 -9.84 -3.54 -8.18
CA ASN A 184 -11.06 -3.45 -8.99
C ASN A 184 -11.02 -2.23 -9.92
N ASP A 185 -10.52 -1.10 -9.41
CA ASP A 185 -10.42 0.18 -10.12
C ASP A 185 -9.03 0.80 -9.91
N LYS A 186 -8.12 0.50 -10.85
CA LYS A 186 -6.75 1.05 -10.85
C LYS A 186 -6.73 2.56 -10.96
N LYS A 187 -7.65 3.13 -11.79
CA LYS A 187 -7.75 4.56 -12.00
C LYS A 187 -8.07 5.27 -10.70
N LYS A 188 -9.11 4.81 -10.01
CA LYS A 188 -9.52 5.38 -8.70
C LYS A 188 -8.41 5.28 -7.66
N ALA A 189 -7.70 4.16 -7.62
CA ALA A 189 -6.57 4.00 -6.69
C ALA A 189 -5.43 5.00 -6.98
N ILE A 190 -5.12 5.26 -8.25
CA ILE A 190 -4.11 6.24 -8.64
C ILE A 190 -4.59 7.67 -8.30
N GLU A 191 -5.85 7.99 -8.58
CA GLU A 191 -6.46 9.27 -8.20
C GLU A 191 -6.39 9.51 -6.68
N GLU A 192 -6.67 8.48 -5.87
CA GLU A 192 -6.54 8.55 -4.42
C GLU A 192 -5.09 8.74 -3.96
N MET A 193 -4.12 8.03 -4.55
CA MET A 193 -2.69 8.24 -4.25
C MET A 193 -2.26 9.67 -4.58
N ILE A 194 -2.75 10.24 -5.68
CA ILE A 194 -2.49 11.64 -6.06
C ILE A 194 -3.17 12.62 -5.09
N ARG A 195 -4.41 12.37 -4.69
CA ARG A 195 -5.15 13.23 -3.76
C ARG A 195 -4.41 13.42 -2.44
N ILE A 196 -3.94 12.33 -1.86
CA ILE A 196 -3.27 12.34 -0.55
C ILE A 196 -1.80 12.76 -0.60
N ALA A 197 -1.20 12.83 -1.78
CA ALA A 197 0.15 13.30 -1.98
C ALA A 197 0.22 14.83 -1.90
N GLN A 198 1.24 15.36 -1.24
CA GLN A 198 1.52 16.81 -1.17
C GLN A 198 1.92 17.37 -2.54
N PRO A 199 1.84 18.70 -2.76
CA PRO A 199 2.46 19.32 -3.92
C PRO A 199 3.96 18.95 -4.01
N ALA A 200 4.43 18.68 -5.22
CA ALA A 200 5.78 18.18 -5.52
C ALA A 200 6.13 16.81 -4.92
N ALA A 201 5.18 16.11 -4.32
CA ALA A 201 5.40 14.74 -3.84
C ALA A 201 5.59 13.77 -5.00
N LYS A 202 6.51 12.82 -4.80
CA LYS A 202 6.72 11.72 -5.74
C LYS A 202 5.78 10.57 -5.46
N ILE A 203 5.19 10.04 -6.54
CA ILE A 203 4.36 8.85 -6.50
C ILE A 203 5.05 7.77 -7.35
N ILE A 204 5.16 6.55 -6.78
CA ILE A 204 5.79 5.42 -7.45
C ILE A 204 4.86 4.21 -7.42
N ILE A 205 4.66 3.61 -8.59
CA ILE A 205 3.85 2.40 -8.77
C ILE A 205 4.73 1.36 -9.47
N VAL A 206 4.95 0.24 -8.81
CA VAL A 206 5.78 -0.86 -9.32
C VAL A 206 5.00 -2.17 -9.26
N ASP A 207 5.01 -2.90 -10.34
CA ASP A 207 4.42 -4.25 -10.37
C ASP A 207 5.10 -5.13 -11.42
N GLU A 208 4.79 -6.41 -11.44
CA GLU A 208 5.22 -7.27 -12.52
C GLU A 208 4.58 -6.84 -13.85
N ASN A 209 5.37 -6.95 -14.93
CA ASN A 209 4.86 -6.85 -16.28
C ASN A 209 4.31 -8.22 -16.76
N GLU A 210 3.80 -8.29 -17.98
CA GLU A 210 3.24 -9.53 -18.55
C GLU A 210 4.24 -10.70 -18.50
N ARG A 211 5.53 -10.44 -18.68
CA ARG A 211 6.59 -11.47 -18.60
C ARG A 211 6.73 -12.02 -17.17
N GLY A 212 6.77 -11.13 -16.16
CA GLY A 212 6.82 -11.48 -14.74
C GLY A 212 5.60 -12.28 -14.32
N ALA A 213 4.43 -11.82 -14.69
CA ALA A 213 3.17 -12.46 -14.36
C ALA A 213 3.03 -13.87 -14.96
N ARG A 214 3.56 -14.11 -16.17
CA ARG A 214 3.64 -15.47 -16.76
C ARG A 214 4.58 -16.39 -15.97
N LEU A 215 5.69 -15.85 -15.48
CA LEU A 215 6.62 -16.63 -14.64
C LEU A 215 5.95 -17.05 -13.33
N TYR A 216 5.28 -16.12 -12.63
CA TYR A 216 4.51 -16.44 -11.42
C TYR A 216 3.44 -17.50 -11.68
N ALA A 217 2.70 -17.38 -12.78
CA ALA A 217 1.70 -18.38 -13.17
C ALA A 217 2.28 -19.77 -13.46
N ALA A 218 3.54 -19.83 -13.88
CA ALA A 218 4.23 -21.10 -14.17
C ALA A 218 4.87 -21.74 -12.92
N THR A 219 5.33 -20.91 -11.97
CA THR A 219 6.15 -21.37 -10.83
C THR A 219 5.38 -21.56 -9.54
N ILE A 220 4.26 -20.83 -9.34
CA ILE A 220 3.47 -20.93 -8.10
C ILE A 220 2.30 -21.86 -8.29
N PRO A 221 2.25 -23.03 -7.59
CA PRO A 221 1.15 -23.96 -7.67
C PRO A 221 -0.18 -23.29 -7.29
N GLY A 222 -1.21 -23.47 -8.13
CA GLY A 222 -2.53 -22.86 -7.90
C GLY A 222 -2.70 -21.46 -8.45
N PHE A 223 -1.64 -20.71 -8.75
CA PHE A 223 -1.72 -19.35 -9.29
C PHE A 223 -2.48 -19.33 -10.63
N ARG A 224 -2.28 -20.34 -11.49
CA ARG A 224 -3.07 -20.54 -12.72
C ARG A 224 -4.59 -20.66 -12.49
N ARG A 225 -5.02 -21.21 -11.34
CA ARG A 225 -6.45 -21.34 -11.00
C ARG A 225 -7.05 -20.03 -10.51
N ILE A 226 -6.23 -19.20 -9.87
CA ILE A 226 -6.61 -17.87 -9.37
C ILE A 226 -6.92 -16.95 -10.56
N PHE A 227 -6.18 -17.08 -11.65
CA PHE A 227 -6.31 -16.30 -12.89
C PHE A 227 -7.12 -17.00 -14.00
N LYS A 228 -7.92 -18.04 -13.68
CA LYS A 228 -8.88 -18.62 -14.62
C LYS A 228 -10.06 -17.65 -14.80
N GLY A 229 -9.94 -16.76 -15.74
CA GLY A 229 -10.87 -15.80 -16.27
C GLY A 229 -10.18 -15.12 -17.45
N GLU A 230 -10.87 -14.32 -18.21
CA GLU A 230 -10.27 -13.46 -19.23
C GLU A 230 -9.23 -12.57 -18.54
N ARG A 231 -7.97 -12.96 -18.67
CA ARG A 231 -6.86 -12.24 -18.09
C ARG A 231 -6.55 -11.06 -19.01
N GLU A 232 -6.81 -9.86 -18.54
CA GLU A 232 -6.26 -8.66 -19.16
C GLU A 232 -4.74 -8.76 -19.22
N THR A 233 -4.15 -8.28 -20.31
CA THR A 233 -2.70 -8.17 -20.41
C THR A 233 -2.17 -7.26 -19.32
N VAL A 234 -1.16 -7.73 -18.59
CA VAL A 234 -0.56 -6.95 -17.50
C VAL A 234 0.27 -5.82 -18.11
N THR A 235 -0.27 -4.61 -18.05
CA THR A 235 0.36 -3.38 -18.54
C THR A 235 0.53 -2.37 -17.40
N ALA A 236 1.55 -1.53 -17.50
CA ALA A 236 1.68 -0.39 -16.61
C ALA A 236 0.49 0.56 -16.77
N PRO A 237 -0.11 1.06 -15.68
CA PRO A 237 -1.32 1.87 -15.72
C PRO A 237 -1.05 3.34 -16.10
N LEU A 238 -0.21 3.57 -17.10
CA LEU A 238 0.20 4.90 -17.54
C LEU A 238 -0.97 5.74 -18.05
N GLU A 239 -1.96 5.09 -18.68
CA GLU A 239 -3.17 5.75 -19.18
C GLU A 239 -4.03 6.40 -18.09
N PHE A 240 -3.85 6.00 -16.82
CA PHE A 240 -4.59 6.57 -15.68
C PHE A 240 -3.84 7.69 -14.97
N VAL A 241 -2.60 8.00 -15.39
CA VAL A 241 -1.86 9.16 -14.87
C VAL A 241 -2.41 10.43 -15.53
N PRO A 242 -2.95 11.38 -14.74
CA PRO A 242 -3.48 12.62 -15.30
C PRO A 242 -2.39 13.44 -16.01
N PRO A 243 -2.75 14.15 -17.09
CA PRO A 243 -1.78 14.87 -17.93
C PRO A 243 -1.09 16.05 -17.23
N GLU A 244 -1.67 16.54 -16.14
CA GLU A 244 -1.08 17.60 -15.30
C GLU A 244 0.08 17.12 -14.42
N MET A 245 0.27 15.82 -14.25
CA MET A 245 1.40 15.29 -13.48
C MET A 245 2.72 15.58 -14.16
N THR A 246 3.75 15.83 -13.37
CA THR A 246 5.10 16.18 -13.85
C THR A 246 6.08 15.02 -13.69
N ASP A 247 7.21 15.08 -14.39
CA ASP A 247 8.29 14.07 -14.34
C ASP A 247 7.81 12.62 -14.55
N VAL A 248 6.80 12.43 -15.38
CA VAL A 248 6.22 11.10 -15.67
C VAL A 248 7.25 10.25 -16.41
N ARG A 249 7.59 9.11 -15.82
CA ARG A 249 8.54 8.14 -16.36
C ARG A 249 8.03 6.71 -16.17
N LEU A 250 8.19 5.92 -17.21
CA LEU A 250 7.96 4.49 -17.20
C LEU A 250 9.25 3.77 -17.55
N THR A 251 9.75 2.93 -16.67
CA THR A 251 11.02 2.20 -16.85
C THR A 251 10.85 0.74 -16.47
N ASP A 252 11.64 -0.13 -17.11
CA ASP A 252 11.76 -1.51 -16.69
C ASP A 252 12.58 -1.61 -15.39
N VAL A 253 12.15 -2.51 -14.51
CA VAL A 253 12.84 -2.88 -13.27
C VAL A 253 12.95 -4.39 -13.16
N TRP A 254 13.71 -4.86 -12.15
CA TRP A 254 13.83 -6.28 -11.86
C TRP A 254 14.31 -7.09 -13.07
N ARG A 255 15.33 -6.59 -13.78
CA ARG A 255 15.88 -7.20 -14.99
C ARG A 255 14.85 -7.40 -16.12
N GLY A 256 13.88 -6.48 -16.23
CA GLY A 256 12.82 -6.53 -17.23
C GLY A 256 11.66 -7.49 -16.89
N TRP A 257 11.50 -7.86 -15.61
CA TRP A 257 10.36 -8.66 -15.13
C TRP A 257 9.25 -7.80 -14.52
N GLY A 258 9.51 -6.52 -14.31
CA GLY A 258 8.57 -5.55 -13.78
C GLY A 258 8.69 -4.19 -14.46
N TYR A 259 7.77 -3.31 -14.13
CA TYR A 259 7.81 -1.91 -14.50
C TYR A 259 7.80 -1.03 -13.25
N CYS A 260 8.37 0.16 -13.40
CA CYS A 260 8.26 1.25 -12.44
C CYS A 260 7.69 2.46 -13.16
N LEU A 261 6.49 2.86 -12.76
CA LEU A 261 5.83 4.10 -13.16
C LEU A 261 6.03 5.10 -12.04
N GLU A 262 6.69 6.21 -12.35
CA GLU A 262 6.95 7.28 -11.39
C GLU A 262 6.51 8.62 -11.96
N PHE A 263 5.98 9.49 -11.10
CA PHE A 263 5.59 10.85 -11.45
C PHE A 263 5.50 11.72 -10.20
N CYS A 264 5.43 13.05 -10.40
CA CYS A 264 5.27 14.00 -9.31
C CYS A 264 3.93 14.74 -9.45
N LYS A 265 3.28 15.01 -8.32
CA LYS A 265 2.17 15.95 -8.24
C LYS A 265 2.71 17.37 -8.48
N PRO A 266 2.06 18.22 -9.30
CA PRO A 266 2.49 19.59 -9.54
C PRO A 266 2.46 20.46 -8.27
#